data_f0c7f72fd8c9ee9a5c6a58a5a05d7302
#
_entry.id   f0c7f72fd8c9ee9a5c6a58a5a05d7302
#
_cell.length_a   1.000
_cell.length_b   1.000
_cell.length_c   1.000
_cell.angle_alpha   90.00
_cell.angle_beta   90.00
_cell.angle_gamma   90.00
#
_symmetry.space_group_name_H-M   'P 1'
#
loop_
_entity.id
_entity.type
_entity.pdbx_description
1 polymer ?
#
loop_
_entity_poly.entity_id
_entity_poly.type
_entity_poly.pdbx_seq_one_letter_code
_entity_poly.pdbx_strand_id
1 'polypeptide(L)'
;MVKFEKYQGLGNDFIIVNEKELIEKGIPDYNEFAALVCDRHFGVGADGLLILKYVANMPFMFYYNSDGSQAPMCGNGIRCFAHYIKNNNIVEEDTFVVKVVPGDLTIETHQEEEGDFWAKVNMGKPIFNVNKIINSNKEELI
;
A
#
# COMPACT_ATOMS: atom_id res chain seq x y z
N MET A 1 3.21 9.77 -19.98
CA MET A 1 2.79 10.27 -18.67
C MET A 1 2.14 9.12 -17.89
N VAL A 2 2.57 8.89 -16.65
CA VAL A 2 2.01 7.85 -15.78
C VAL A 2 0.83 8.43 -15.00
N LYS A 3 -0.31 7.75 -15.06
CA LYS A 3 -1.47 8.11 -14.24
C LYS A 3 -1.27 7.59 -12.82
N PHE A 4 -1.50 8.46 -11.86
CA PHE A 4 -1.38 8.10 -10.44
C PHE A 4 -2.44 8.84 -9.62
N GLU A 5 -2.66 8.38 -8.41
CA GLU A 5 -3.45 9.09 -7.40
C GLU A 5 -2.63 9.21 -6.13
N LYS A 6 -2.85 10.26 -5.38
CA LYS A 6 -2.16 10.48 -4.12
C LYS A 6 -3.16 10.48 -2.97
N TYR A 7 -2.90 9.64 -1.97
CA TYR A 7 -3.73 9.49 -0.79
C TYR A 7 -2.93 9.77 0.47
N GLN A 8 -3.60 10.09 1.55
CA GLN A 8 -2.97 10.25 2.83
C GLN A 8 -3.83 9.64 3.93
N GLY A 9 -3.18 9.13 4.98
CA GLY A 9 -3.83 8.61 6.16
C GLY A 9 -2.96 8.86 7.38
N LEU A 10 -3.51 9.56 8.38
CA LEU A 10 -2.83 9.88 9.65
C LEU A 10 -1.44 10.49 9.47
N GLY A 11 -1.30 11.38 8.49
CA GLY A 11 -0.05 12.08 8.22
C GLY A 11 0.92 11.37 7.28
N ASN A 12 0.65 10.13 6.89
CA ASN A 12 1.40 9.43 5.85
C ASN A 12 0.74 9.64 4.49
N ASP A 13 1.53 9.95 3.48
CA ASP A 13 1.03 10.12 2.12
C ASP A 13 1.66 9.10 1.17
N PHE A 14 0.84 8.64 0.23
CA PHE A 14 1.22 7.58 -0.69
C PHE A 14 0.79 7.93 -2.11
N ILE A 15 1.67 7.65 -3.05
CA ILE A 15 1.33 7.62 -4.47
C ILE A 15 0.86 6.21 -4.78
N ILE A 16 -0.28 6.09 -5.47
CA ILE A 16 -0.82 4.79 -5.86
C ILE A 16 -0.92 4.74 -7.37
N VAL A 17 -0.36 3.67 -7.94
CA VAL A 17 -0.29 3.45 -9.39
C VAL A 17 -0.77 2.03 -9.70
N ASN A 18 -1.53 1.89 -10.77
CA ASN A 18 -1.82 0.57 -11.32
C ASN A 18 -0.60 0.09 -12.11
N GLU A 19 -0.14 -1.14 -11.87
CA GLU A 19 1.02 -1.70 -12.57
C GLU A 19 0.87 -1.62 -14.09
N LYS A 20 -0.34 -1.73 -14.59
CA LYS A 20 -0.61 -1.60 -16.01
C LYS A 20 -0.06 -0.30 -16.61
N GLU A 21 -0.16 0.81 -15.87
CA GLU A 21 0.42 2.09 -16.30
C GLU A 21 1.94 2.00 -16.44
N LEU A 22 2.61 1.34 -15.50
CA LEU A 22 4.06 1.19 -15.52
C LEU A 22 4.52 0.32 -16.68
N ILE A 23 3.80 -0.76 -16.95
CA ILE A 23 4.10 -1.65 -18.07
C ILE A 23 3.89 -0.93 -19.40
N GLU A 24 2.79 -0.22 -19.58
CA GLU A 24 2.48 0.52 -20.81
C GLU A 24 3.50 1.62 -21.10
N LYS A 25 4.06 2.22 -20.07
CA LYS A 25 5.07 3.27 -20.21
C LYS A 25 6.52 2.74 -20.25
N GLY A 26 6.69 1.42 -20.19
CA GLY A 26 8.00 0.79 -20.29
C GLY A 26 8.91 1.06 -19.10
N ILE A 27 8.37 1.13 -17.88
CA ILE A 27 9.13 1.33 -16.66
C ILE A 27 9.47 -0.04 -16.07
N PRO A 28 10.74 -0.50 -16.18
CA PRO A 28 11.12 -1.85 -15.74
C PRO A 28 11.52 -1.94 -14.27
N ASP A 29 12.05 -0.85 -13.71
CA ASP A 29 12.60 -0.83 -12.34
C ASP A 29 11.69 -0.02 -11.42
N TYR A 30 10.90 -0.73 -10.61
CA TYR A 30 9.96 -0.10 -9.70
C TYR A 30 10.66 0.50 -8.47
N ASN A 31 11.81 -0.02 -8.09
CA ASN A 31 12.61 0.56 -7.00
C ASN A 31 13.11 1.95 -7.38
N GLU A 32 13.69 2.08 -8.57
CA GLU A 32 14.13 3.36 -9.11
C GLU A 32 12.94 4.32 -9.31
N PHE A 33 11.85 3.82 -9.86
CA PHE A 33 10.65 4.63 -10.07
C PHE A 33 10.11 5.17 -8.73
N ALA A 34 10.06 4.35 -7.70
CA ALA A 34 9.62 4.77 -6.36
C ALA A 34 10.51 5.88 -5.80
N ALA A 35 11.82 5.72 -5.89
CA ALA A 35 12.76 6.73 -5.41
C ALA A 35 12.58 8.07 -6.15
N LEU A 36 12.35 8.02 -7.46
CA LEU A 36 12.16 9.21 -8.28
C LEU A 36 10.84 9.93 -7.96
N VAL A 37 9.71 9.21 -7.93
CA VAL A 37 8.40 9.85 -7.76
C VAL A 37 8.15 10.30 -6.33
N CYS A 38 8.73 9.62 -5.35
CA CYS A 38 8.57 9.98 -3.94
C CYS A 38 9.47 11.15 -3.51
N ASP A 39 10.44 11.55 -4.33
CA ASP A 39 11.29 12.69 -4.03
C ASP A 39 10.43 13.96 -3.93
N ARG A 40 10.53 14.68 -2.81
CA ARG A 40 9.70 15.87 -2.57
C ARG A 40 10.17 17.11 -3.28
N HIS A 41 11.38 17.09 -3.83
CA HIS A 41 11.95 18.21 -4.58
C HIS A 41 11.80 18.05 -6.09
N PHE A 42 12.09 16.85 -6.59
CA PHE A 42 12.15 16.59 -8.04
C PHE A 42 11.03 15.68 -8.55
N GLY A 43 10.34 14.99 -7.66
CA GLY A 43 9.19 14.15 -8.00
C GLY A 43 7.87 14.74 -7.51
N VAL A 44 6.87 13.88 -7.39
CA VAL A 44 5.57 14.24 -6.82
C VAL A 44 5.69 14.45 -5.31
N GLY A 45 6.51 13.64 -4.66
CA GLY A 45 6.70 13.67 -3.22
C GLY A 45 5.69 12.81 -2.47
N ALA A 46 6.18 11.83 -1.73
CA ALA A 46 5.36 10.99 -0.87
C ALA A 46 6.23 10.19 0.10
N ASP A 47 5.61 9.66 1.14
CA ASP A 47 6.28 8.73 2.07
C ASP A 47 6.52 7.37 1.42
N GLY A 48 5.71 6.99 0.45
CA GLY A 48 5.86 5.72 -0.25
C GLY A 48 5.05 5.62 -1.52
N LEU A 49 5.34 4.57 -2.27
CA LEU A 49 4.65 4.19 -3.49
C LEU A 49 3.94 2.86 -3.28
N LEU A 50 2.66 2.81 -3.61
CA LEU A 50 1.88 1.59 -3.61
C LEU A 50 1.55 1.24 -5.07
N ILE A 51 1.83 -0.01 -5.44
CA ILE A 51 1.54 -0.50 -6.80
C ILE A 51 0.45 -1.56 -6.70
N LEU A 52 -0.65 -1.32 -7.44
CA LEU A 52 -1.70 -2.30 -7.59
C LEU A 52 -1.28 -3.31 -8.66
N LYS A 53 -1.19 -4.56 -8.26
CA LYS A 53 -1.03 -5.71 -9.16
C LYS A 53 -2.22 -6.64 -8.98
N TYR A 54 -2.38 -7.57 -9.92
CA TYR A 54 -3.37 -8.64 -9.80
C TYR A 54 -2.67 -9.98 -9.78
N VAL A 55 -2.98 -10.80 -8.78
CA VAL A 55 -2.50 -12.17 -8.67
C VAL A 55 -3.72 -13.06 -8.48
N ALA A 56 -3.94 -14.00 -9.39
CA ALA A 56 -5.13 -14.85 -9.42
C ALA A 56 -6.44 -14.04 -9.34
N ASN A 57 -6.51 -12.95 -10.10
CA ASN A 57 -7.64 -12.00 -10.13
C ASN A 57 -7.94 -11.28 -8.81
N MET A 58 -7.01 -11.31 -7.87
CA MET A 58 -7.12 -10.59 -6.61
C MET A 58 -6.16 -9.40 -6.58
N PRO A 59 -6.58 -8.25 -6.01
CA PRO A 59 -5.67 -7.14 -5.87
C PRO A 59 -4.53 -7.46 -4.92
N PHE A 60 -3.34 -7.10 -5.34
CA PHE A 60 -2.12 -7.26 -4.57
C PHE A 60 -1.47 -5.90 -4.41
N MET A 61 -1.15 -5.52 -3.17
CA MET A 61 -0.45 -4.28 -2.88
C MET A 61 1.04 -4.52 -2.73
N PHE A 62 1.84 -3.93 -3.62
CA PHE A 62 3.28 -3.83 -3.45
C PHE A 62 3.62 -2.47 -2.90
N TYR A 63 4.43 -2.44 -1.85
CA TYR A 63 4.80 -1.22 -1.16
C TYR A 63 6.29 -0.95 -1.29
N TYR A 64 6.62 0.27 -1.72
CA TYR A 64 8.00 0.76 -1.81
C TYR A 64 8.14 2.01 -0.95
N ASN A 65 9.20 2.05 -0.15
CA ASN A 65 9.55 3.24 0.62
C ASN A 65 10.02 4.37 -0.32
N SER A 66 10.09 5.59 0.20
CA SER A 66 10.53 6.75 -0.57
C SER A 66 11.98 6.65 -1.07
N ASP A 67 12.81 5.79 -0.47
CA ASP A 67 14.17 5.53 -0.91
C ASP A 67 14.26 4.47 -2.02
N GLY A 68 13.14 3.88 -2.42
CA GLY A 68 13.06 2.84 -3.43
C GLY A 68 13.13 1.42 -2.88
N SER A 69 13.37 1.22 -1.60
CA SER A 69 13.39 -0.11 -1.02
C SER A 69 11.97 -0.66 -0.88
N GLN A 70 11.82 -1.96 -1.15
CA GLN A 70 10.53 -2.62 -0.99
C GLN A 70 10.27 -2.90 0.49
N ALA A 71 9.05 -2.63 0.94
CA ALA A 71 8.59 -2.91 2.29
C ALA A 71 7.42 -3.89 2.27
N PRO A 72 7.23 -4.68 3.35
CA PRO A 72 6.18 -5.69 3.36
C PRO A 72 4.77 -5.10 3.42
N MET A 73 4.49 -4.20 4.34
CA MET A 73 3.16 -3.65 4.51
C MET A 73 3.17 -2.47 5.49
N CYS A 74 2.26 -1.53 5.27
CA CYS A 74 2.03 -0.39 6.15
C CYS A 74 0.53 -0.25 6.44
N GLY A 75 0.15 -0.15 7.70
CA GLY A 75 -1.26 -0.02 8.10
C GLY A 75 -1.96 1.18 7.48
N ASN A 76 -1.30 2.34 7.44
CA ASN A 76 -1.85 3.53 6.79
C ASN A 76 -1.89 3.35 5.27
N GLY A 77 -0.90 2.69 4.70
CA GLY A 77 -0.85 2.39 3.26
C GLY A 77 -1.99 1.50 2.83
N ILE A 78 -2.29 0.45 3.57
CA ILE A 78 -3.38 -0.47 3.17
C ILE A 78 -4.75 0.21 3.25
N ARG A 79 -4.95 1.14 4.17
CA ARG A 79 -6.19 1.93 4.23
C ARG A 79 -6.32 2.86 3.03
N CYS A 80 -5.24 3.54 2.65
CA CYS A 80 -5.19 4.36 1.44
C CYS A 80 -5.43 3.52 0.19
N PHE A 81 -4.84 2.34 0.13
CA PHE A 81 -5.02 1.40 -0.97
C PHE A 81 -6.46 0.92 -1.09
N ALA A 82 -7.11 0.63 0.02
CA ALA A 82 -8.53 0.26 0.04
C ALA A 82 -9.41 1.39 -0.49
N HIS A 83 -9.11 2.63 -0.13
CA HIS A 83 -9.81 3.80 -0.63
C HIS A 83 -9.65 3.93 -2.16
N TYR A 84 -8.43 3.75 -2.64
CA TYR A 84 -8.13 3.75 -4.07
C TYR A 84 -8.92 2.65 -4.81
N ILE A 85 -8.96 1.44 -4.27
CA ILE A 85 -9.71 0.32 -4.85
C ILE A 85 -11.19 0.68 -4.99
N LYS A 86 -11.78 1.25 -3.96
CA LYS A 86 -13.20 1.63 -3.98
C LYS A 86 -13.48 2.81 -4.91
N ASN A 87 -12.63 3.82 -4.91
CA ASN A 87 -12.78 4.98 -5.79
C ASN A 87 -12.66 4.63 -7.27
N ASN A 88 -11.90 3.61 -7.59
CA ASN A 88 -11.70 3.17 -8.98
C ASN A 88 -12.60 1.99 -9.38
N ASN A 89 -13.53 1.62 -8.52
CA ASN A 89 -14.48 0.51 -8.75
C ASN A 89 -13.78 -0.80 -9.11
N ILE A 90 -12.62 -1.05 -8.51
CA ILE A 90 -11.83 -2.26 -8.75
C ILE A 90 -12.49 -3.47 -8.11
N VAL A 91 -13.06 -3.29 -6.91
CA VAL A 91 -13.86 -4.28 -6.21
C VAL A 91 -15.19 -3.63 -5.82
N GLU A 92 -16.29 -4.30 -6.10
CA GLU A 92 -17.64 -3.78 -5.81
C GLU A 92 -18.03 -4.00 -4.35
N GLU A 93 -17.63 -5.12 -3.77
CA GLU A 93 -17.95 -5.50 -2.40
C GLU A 93 -17.31 -4.53 -1.40
N ASP A 94 -17.99 -4.31 -0.28
CA ASP A 94 -17.46 -3.47 0.80
C ASP A 94 -16.46 -4.21 1.70
N THR A 95 -16.49 -5.53 1.67
CA THR A 95 -15.51 -6.38 2.35
C THR A 95 -14.80 -7.22 1.31
N PHE A 96 -13.48 -7.13 1.26
CA PHE A 96 -12.68 -7.85 0.27
C PHE A 96 -11.30 -8.17 0.81
N VAL A 97 -10.58 -9.03 0.07
CA VAL A 97 -9.23 -9.45 0.43
C VAL A 97 -8.23 -8.75 -0.47
N VAL A 98 -7.17 -8.21 0.13
CA VAL A 98 -6.01 -7.70 -0.58
C VAL A 98 -4.82 -8.57 -0.21
N LYS A 99 -4.10 -9.02 -1.22
CA LYS A 99 -2.85 -9.75 -1.00
C LYS A 99 -1.74 -8.77 -0.70
N VAL A 100 -0.93 -9.10 0.29
CA VAL A 100 0.28 -8.35 0.65
C VAL A 100 1.38 -9.34 0.96
N VAL A 101 2.60 -8.86 1.12
CA VAL A 101 3.66 -9.68 1.70
C VAL A 101 3.62 -9.44 3.21
N PRO A 102 3.45 -10.45 4.05
CA PRO A 102 3.57 -11.89 3.83
C PRO A 102 2.27 -12.67 3.64
N GLY A 103 1.13 -12.08 3.44
CA GLY A 103 -0.10 -12.86 3.32
C GLY A 103 -1.31 -12.07 2.86
N ASP A 104 -2.49 -12.55 3.19
CA ASP A 104 -3.74 -11.93 2.77
C ASP A 104 -4.34 -11.11 3.92
N LEU A 105 -4.90 -9.95 3.59
CA LEU A 105 -5.59 -9.10 4.56
C LEU A 105 -7.05 -8.95 4.14
N THR A 106 -7.96 -9.18 5.08
CA THR A 106 -9.37 -8.88 4.87
C THR A 106 -9.63 -7.44 5.28
N ILE A 107 -10.24 -6.69 4.38
CA ILE A 107 -10.52 -5.26 4.58
C ILE A 107 -12.03 -5.05 4.51
N GLU A 108 -12.56 -4.39 5.52
CA GLU A 108 -13.95 -3.93 5.55
C GLU A 108 -13.94 -2.42 5.34
N THR A 109 -14.69 -1.95 4.35
CA THR A 109 -14.74 -0.54 4.00
C THR A 109 -16.11 0.05 4.25
N HIS A 110 -16.14 1.35 4.51
CA HIS A 110 -17.36 2.10 4.67
C HIS A 110 -17.21 3.49 4.08
N GLN A 111 -18.16 3.86 3.22
CA GLN A 111 -18.19 5.18 2.58
C GLN A 111 -19.44 5.92 3.07
N GLU A 112 -19.25 7.03 3.77
CA GLU A 112 -20.35 7.90 4.18
C GLU A 112 -20.88 8.71 2.99
N GLU A 113 -22.13 9.12 3.05
CA GLU A 113 -22.76 9.92 1.99
C GLU A 113 -22.06 11.26 1.77
N GLU A 114 -21.45 11.83 2.80
CA GLU A 114 -20.75 13.11 2.76
C GLU A 114 -19.26 12.98 2.49
N GLY A 115 -18.79 11.84 2.00
CA GLY A 115 -17.41 11.68 1.54
C GLY A 115 -16.42 11.11 2.54
N ASP A 116 -16.82 10.86 3.78
CA ASP A 116 -15.94 10.21 4.75
C ASP A 116 -15.78 8.74 4.40
N PHE A 117 -14.53 8.31 4.32
CA PHE A 117 -14.18 6.93 4.07
C PHE A 117 -13.38 6.38 5.25
N TRP A 118 -13.72 5.16 5.67
CA TRP A 118 -12.88 4.43 6.61
C TRP A 118 -12.74 2.98 6.19
N ALA A 119 -11.65 2.39 6.61
CA ALA A 119 -11.36 0.99 6.36
C ALA A 119 -10.89 0.34 7.65
N LYS A 120 -11.44 -0.83 7.93
CA LYS A 120 -11.01 -1.69 9.02
C LYS A 120 -10.22 -2.85 8.44
N VAL A 121 -8.99 -3.00 8.89
CA VAL A 121 -8.08 -4.03 8.41
C VAL A 121 -7.88 -5.06 9.49
N ASN A 122 -8.11 -6.32 9.16
CA ASN A 122 -7.79 -7.41 10.07
C ASN A 122 -6.30 -7.71 9.97
N MET A 123 -5.54 -7.26 10.95
CA MET A 123 -4.09 -7.43 11.03
C MET A 123 -3.66 -8.75 11.67
N GLY A 124 -4.64 -9.62 12.00
CA GLY A 124 -4.37 -10.85 12.73
C GLY A 124 -4.14 -10.62 14.22
N LYS A 125 -3.66 -11.65 14.89
CA LYS A 125 -3.39 -11.59 16.34
C LYS A 125 -2.05 -10.90 16.61
N PRO A 126 -1.92 -10.12 17.71
CA PRO A 126 -0.65 -9.57 18.11
C PRO A 126 0.37 -10.69 18.36
N ILE A 127 1.62 -10.42 18.00
CA ILE A 127 2.74 -11.34 18.22
C ILE A 127 3.55 -10.82 19.40
N PHE A 128 3.62 -11.61 20.49
CA PHE A 128 4.35 -11.23 21.69
C PHE A 128 5.68 -11.95 21.85
N ASN A 129 6.01 -12.86 20.93
CA ASN A 129 7.28 -13.59 20.97
C ASN A 129 8.40 -12.74 20.35
N VAL A 130 9.43 -12.43 21.15
CA VAL A 130 10.56 -11.58 20.74
C VAL A 130 11.21 -12.05 19.46
N ASN A 131 11.42 -13.34 19.32
CA ASN A 131 12.10 -13.91 18.16
C ASN A 131 11.28 -13.79 16.87
N LYS A 132 9.98 -13.57 16.98
CA LYS A 132 9.11 -13.33 15.82
C LYS A 132 8.94 -11.85 15.51
N ILE A 133 9.04 -10.99 16.52
CA ILE A 133 8.87 -9.55 16.37
C ILE A 133 10.16 -8.90 15.88
N ILE A 134 11.27 -9.35 16.42
CA ILE A 134 12.59 -8.77 16.16
C ILE A 134 13.44 -9.81 15.46
N ASN A 135 13.78 -9.56 14.22
CA ASN A 135 14.72 -10.41 13.49
C ASN A 135 16.16 -10.04 13.88
N SER A 136 16.46 -10.14 15.17
CA SER A 136 17.77 -9.83 15.73
C SER A 136 17.91 -10.55 17.07
N ASN A 137 19.13 -10.59 17.58
CA ASN A 137 19.42 -11.15 18.90
C ASN A 137 19.28 -10.14 20.04
N LYS A 138 18.58 -9.04 19.79
CA LYS A 138 18.38 -7.99 20.81
C LYS A 138 17.06 -8.20 21.53
N GLU A 139 17.11 -8.90 22.63
CA GLU A 139 15.93 -9.22 23.42
C GLU A 139 15.42 -8.02 24.25
N GLU A 140 16.29 -7.06 24.52
CA GLU A 140 15.99 -5.89 25.35
C GLU A 140 15.13 -4.82 24.67
N LEU A 141 14.73 -5.00 23.42
CA LEU A 141 13.93 -4.02 22.68
C LEU A 141 12.42 -4.12 22.92
N ILE A 142 12.00 -4.89 23.88
CA ILE A 142 10.58 -5.04 24.17
C ILE A 142 10.14 -4.33 25.44
#